data_721c48a5c4a17630da9880f8c3b55e48
#
_entry.id   721c48a5c4a17630da9880f8c3b55e48
#
_cell.length_a   1.000
_cell.length_b   1.000
_cell.length_c   1.000
_cell.angle_alpha   90.00
_cell.angle_beta   90.00
_cell.angle_gamma   90.00
#
_symmetry.space_group_name_H-M   'P 1'
#
loop_
_entity.id
_entity.type
_entity.pdbx_description
1 polymer ?
#
loop_
_entity_poly.entity_id
_entity_poly.type
_entity_poly.pdbx_seq_one_letter_code
_entity_poly.pdbx_strand_id
1 'polypeptide(L)'
;MCFVANDIGKTYLYTAKEVSGPWEKHQIEGFYHDCSLFFEDDGSVYLMYGNRDIYLTELAEDLSGPKEGGLHRRVLSDTDDYGLGFEGSHLYKIQGRYYAFFIHWPKGGNGRRQQACYVADSLTGEFKGGNVLDDAMEYQNAGVAQGGIVDSPDGTWYAMLFQDRGAVGRVPVLVPVCFEQGFPVFGVQGKVPLMMETKSERPEYVYTPLYADDDFTGETLNAVWQWNHEPDDSLWSLAERSGYFRRRTNDICNNIIQAKNTLTQRTFGPCCTAEITVDAGNIREGDYAGIGVLQSKYGFLAVTKRAGEYALVLQKCGKNQEEKGEWSHYSDCMEPLECEIMKIQSESVELKIICDFRDGKDVAYFYRKSDGQWKEFGEPLSMVYSLEHFMGYRFAITYFSTKETGGTADFTNFKLQIVERPEDAMDKGE
;
A
#
# COMPACT_ATOMS: atom_id res chain seq x y z
N MET A 1 18.24 -1.30 6.61
CA MET A 1 16.75 -1.31 6.66
C MET A 1 16.31 -2.48 7.53
N CYS A 2 15.37 -2.28 8.44
CA CYS A 2 14.85 -3.34 9.32
C CYS A 2 13.33 -3.42 9.20
N PHE A 3 12.77 -4.61 9.16
CA PHE A 3 11.32 -4.82 9.19
C PHE A 3 10.94 -6.19 9.75
N VAL A 4 9.69 -6.31 10.19
CA VAL A 4 9.09 -7.57 10.64
C VAL A 4 8.17 -8.16 9.57
N ALA A 5 8.24 -9.47 9.41
CA ALA A 5 7.29 -10.25 8.63
C ALA A 5 6.27 -10.84 9.60
N ASN A 6 5.10 -10.20 9.71
CA ASN A 6 4.08 -10.55 10.70
C ASN A 6 3.49 -11.95 10.50
N ASP A 7 3.39 -12.40 9.25
CA ASP A 7 2.84 -13.69 8.86
C ASP A 7 3.66 -14.89 9.37
N ILE A 8 4.97 -14.71 9.48
CA ILE A 8 5.91 -15.75 9.95
C ILE A 8 6.59 -15.41 11.28
N GLY A 9 6.26 -14.26 11.89
CA GLY A 9 6.79 -13.85 13.20
C GLY A 9 8.30 -13.63 13.23
N LYS A 10 8.89 -13.12 12.13
CA LYS A 10 10.34 -12.93 12.00
C LYS A 10 10.72 -11.49 11.73
N THR A 11 11.91 -11.11 12.16
CA THR A 11 12.52 -9.81 11.86
C THR A 11 13.69 -9.97 10.91
N TYR A 12 13.75 -9.11 9.90
CA TYR A 12 14.82 -9.08 8.92
C TYR A 12 15.51 -7.73 8.91
N LEU A 13 16.83 -7.78 8.76
CA LEU A 13 17.69 -6.64 8.58
C LEU A 13 18.36 -6.75 7.21
N TYR A 14 18.31 -5.68 6.45
CA TYR A 14 18.95 -5.60 5.13
C TYR A 14 20.04 -4.55 5.16
N THR A 15 21.19 -4.89 4.65
CA THR A 15 22.34 -4.00 4.50
C THR A 15 22.75 -3.86 3.04
N ALA A 16 23.21 -2.68 2.65
CA ALA A 16 23.78 -2.42 1.33
C ALA A 16 24.75 -1.25 1.44
N LYS A 17 25.74 -1.19 0.54
CA LYS A 17 26.66 -0.03 0.43
C LYS A 17 25.98 1.14 -0.27
N GLU A 18 25.14 0.84 -1.24
CA GLU A 18 24.40 1.83 -2.05
C GLU A 18 22.90 1.55 -1.96
N VAL A 19 22.05 2.58 -2.07
CA VAL A 19 20.59 2.45 -2.03
C VAL A 19 20.05 1.53 -3.14
N SER A 20 20.72 1.50 -4.29
CA SER A 20 20.40 0.61 -5.40
C SER A 20 20.79 -0.85 -5.16
N GLY A 21 21.45 -1.16 -4.05
CA GLY A 21 21.91 -2.51 -3.69
C GLY A 21 23.27 -2.88 -4.32
N PRO A 22 23.63 -4.16 -4.36
CA PRO A 22 22.81 -5.27 -3.88
C PRO A 22 22.57 -5.25 -2.38
N TRP A 23 21.39 -5.71 -1.96
CA TRP A 23 21.00 -5.79 -0.55
C TRP A 23 21.27 -7.19 0.00
N GLU A 24 21.96 -7.28 1.14
CA GLU A 24 22.19 -8.51 1.87
C GLU A 24 21.11 -8.66 2.95
N LYS A 25 20.43 -9.82 2.96
CA LYS A 25 19.35 -10.13 3.88
C LYS A 25 19.87 -10.93 5.07
N HIS A 26 19.61 -10.44 6.27
CA HIS A 26 19.92 -11.10 7.53
C HIS A 26 18.64 -11.31 8.33
N GLN A 27 18.41 -12.49 8.89
CA GLN A 27 17.37 -12.71 9.89
C GLN A 27 18.00 -12.49 11.26
N ILE A 28 17.39 -11.62 12.08
CA ILE A 28 17.78 -11.44 13.47
C ILE A 28 16.81 -12.17 14.40
N GLU A 29 17.31 -12.64 15.54
CA GLU A 29 16.49 -13.33 16.53
C GLU A 29 15.56 -12.33 17.23
N GLY A 30 14.28 -12.69 17.35
CA GLY A 30 13.25 -11.88 18.01
C GLY A 30 12.22 -11.31 17.04
N PHE A 31 11.17 -10.75 17.64
CA PHE A 31 10.11 -10.04 16.94
C PHE A 31 10.06 -8.59 17.44
N TYR A 32 10.40 -7.66 16.57
CA TYR A 32 10.56 -6.24 16.91
C TYR A 32 9.47 -5.42 16.23
N HIS A 33 8.27 -5.48 16.78
CA HIS A 33 7.09 -4.81 16.22
C HIS A 33 7.35 -3.32 15.99
N ASP A 34 7.03 -2.83 14.79
CA ASP A 34 7.13 -1.44 14.35
C ASP A 34 8.46 -0.77 14.76
N CYS A 35 9.55 -1.46 14.44
CA CYS A 35 10.88 -1.01 14.84
C CYS A 35 11.48 0.08 13.97
N SER A 36 12.35 0.88 14.59
CA SER A 36 13.31 1.73 13.90
C SER A 36 14.75 1.45 14.32
N LEU A 37 15.67 1.58 13.37
CA LEU A 37 17.10 1.57 13.62
C LEU A 37 17.57 2.96 14.02
N PHE A 38 18.40 3.03 15.05
CA PHE A 38 19.09 4.24 15.45
C PHE A 38 20.60 3.97 15.51
N PHE A 39 21.39 4.87 14.90
CA PHE A 39 22.83 4.79 14.86
C PHE A 39 23.41 5.90 15.74
N GLU A 40 24.18 5.51 16.77
CA GLU A 40 24.83 6.43 17.66
C GLU A 40 26.18 6.90 17.05
N ASP A 41 26.70 8.04 17.53
CA ASP A 41 27.94 8.64 17.04
C ASP A 41 29.18 7.75 17.28
N ASP A 42 29.13 6.86 18.26
CA ASP A 42 30.21 5.91 18.57
C ASP A 42 30.14 4.62 17.69
N GLY A 43 29.15 4.54 16.79
CA GLY A 43 28.93 3.39 15.91
C GLY A 43 28.01 2.32 16.49
N SER A 44 27.56 2.44 17.73
CA SER A 44 26.56 1.54 18.32
C SER A 44 25.21 1.65 17.60
N VAL A 45 24.54 0.52 17.44
CA VAL A 45 23.24 0.46 16.75
C VAL A 45 22.15 -0.02 17.71
N TYR A 46 21.03 0.65 17.67
CA TYR A 46 19.90 0.35 18.53
C TYR A 46 18.63 0.11 17.72
N LEU A 47 17.76 -0.77 18.25
CA LEU A 47 16.37 -0.92 17.83
C LEU A 47 15.45 -0.29 18.88
N MET A 48 14.59 0.63 18.46
CA MET A 48 13.43 1.06 19.23
C MET A 48 12.18 0.41 18.64
N TYR A 49 11.38 -0.26 19.47
CA TYR A 49 10.27 -1.10 18.99
C TYR A 49 9.25 -1.36 20.10
N GLY A 50 8.09 -1.85 19.73
CA GLY A 50 7.08 -2.36 20.63
C GLY A 50 5.67 -1.96 20.25
N ASN A 51 4.72 -2.48 21.02
CA ASN A 51 3.32 -2.11 21.01
C ASN A 51 2.89 -1.95 22.48
N ARG A 52 2.37 -0.79 22.86
CA ARG A 52 2.12 -0.33 24.23
C ARG A 52 3.39 -0.15 25.06
N ASP A 53 4.14 -1.19 25.31
CA ASP A 53 5.45 -1.15 25.94
C ASP A 53 6.52 -0.96 24.87
N ILE A 54 7.23 0.14 24.93
CA ILE A 54 8.30 0.48 24.00
C ILE A 54 9.64 0.14 24.62
N TYR A 55 10.43 -0.58 23.86
CA TYR A 55 11.76 -1.04 24.26
C TYR A 55 12.85 -0.41 23.39
N LEU A 56 14.02 -0.26 23.98
CA LEU A 56 15.25 0.09 23.30
C LEU A 56 16.27 -1.02 23.55
N THR A 57 16.82 -1.61 22.47
CA THR A 57 17.76 -2.71 22.51
C THR A 57 18.99 -2.39 21.67
N GLU A 58 20.18 -2.51 22.26
CA GLU A 58 21.45 -2.42 21.55
C GLU A 58 21.69 -3.70 20.74
N LEU A 59 22.09 -3.55 19.48
CA LEU A 59 22.45 -4.66 18.61
C LEU A 59 23.95 -4.98 18.71
N ALA A 60 24.30 -6.23 18.45
CA ALA A 60 25.67 -6.67 18.27
C ALA A 60 26.31 -5.95 17.06
N GLU A 61 27.63 -5.84 17.04
CA GLU A 61 28.38 -5.11 16.00
C GLU A 61 28.15 -5.71 14.58
N ASP A 62 27.97 -7.01 14.51
CA ASP A 62 27.65 -7.73 13.26
C ASP A 62 26.16 -7.70 12.89
N LEU A 63 25.33 -7.03 13.68
CA LEU A 63 23.89 -6.90 13.52
C LEU A 63 23.12 -8.25 13.56
N SER A 64 23.71 -9.29 14.11
CA SER A 64 23.09 -10.63 14.18
C SER A 64 21.95 -10.73 15.17
N GLY A 65 21.85 -9.80 16.13
CA GLY A 65 20.83 -9.78 17.16
C GLY A 65 21.17 -8.83 18.31
N PRO A 66 20.49 -8.97 19.46
CA PRO A 66 20.82 -8.19 20.65
C PRO A 66 22.26 -8.43 21.12
N LYS A 67 22.93 -7.34 21.49
CA LYS A 67 24.29 -7.39 22.05
C LYS A 67 24.29 -8.02 23.43
N GLU A 68 25.11 -9.02 23.68
CA GLU A 68 25.27 -9.62 24.99
C GLU A 68 25.79 -8.59 26.01
N GLY A 69 25.04 -8.40 27.11
CA GLY A 69 25.33 -7.38 28.10
C GLY A 69 25.12 -5.92 27.64
N GLY A 70 24.62 -5.72 26.43
CA GLY A 70 24.27 -4.42 25.88
C GLY A 70 23.01 -3.82 26.52
N LEU A 71 22.66 -2.61 26.11
CA LEU A 71 21.46 -1.93 26.62
C LEU A 71 20.20 -2.66 26.16
N HIS A 72 19.37 -3.06 27.10
CA HIS A 72 18.00 -3.53 26.85
C HIS A 72 17.09 -3.01 27.95
N ARG A 73 16.13 -2.12 27.58
CA ARG A 73 15.24 -1.52 28.56
C ARG A 73 13.89 -1.15 27.98
N ARG A 74 12.87 -1.15 28.82
CA ARG A 74 11.60 -0.49 28.53
C ARG A 74 11.78 1.02 28.69
N VAL A 75 11.42 1.77 27.65
CA VAL A 75 11.54 3.24 27.57
C VAL A 75 10.26 3.93 28.02
N LEU A 76 9.13 3.44 27.50
CA LEU A 76 7.78 3.97 27.75
C LEU A 76 6.80 2.82 27.92
N SER A 77 5.69 3.11 28.57
CA SER A 77 4.55 2.20 28.69
C SER A 77 3.27 3.02 28.66
N ASP A 78 2.31 2.61 27.82
CA ASP A 78 0.97 3.17 27.86
C ASP A 78 0.21 2.71 29.10
N THR A 79 -0.72 3.55 29.54
CA THR A 79 -1.73 3.15 30.51
C THR A 79 -2.84 2.35 29.82
N ASP A 80 -3.69 1.66 30.60
CA ASP A 80 -4.76 0.80 30.08
C ASP A 80 -5.89 1.54 29.33
N ASP A 81 -5.86 2.86 29.28
CA ASP A 81 -6.92 3.70 28.72
C ASP A 81 -6.75 4.04 27.24
N TYR A 82 -5.88 3.36 26.50
CA TYR A 82 -5.66 3.60 25.08
C TYR A 82 -6.34 2.56 24.18
N GLY A 83 -6.94 3.02 23.08
CA GLY A 83 -7.52 2.15 22.06
C GLY A 83 -6.42 1.44 21.24
N LEU A 84 -5.38 2.22 20.85
CA LEU A 84 -4.12 1.76 20.27
C LEU A 84 -3.00 2.30 21.18
N GLY A 85 -2.15 1.43 21.69
CA GLY A 85 -0.97 1.83 22.46
C GLY A 85 0.11 2.43 21.56
N PHE A 86 1.20 2.91 22.16
CA PHE A 86 2.35 3.41 21.41
C PHE A 86 2.89 2.36 20.47
N GLU A 87 3.08 2.73 19.19
CA GLU A 87 3.75 1.93 18.16
C GLU A 87 4.34 2.86 17.08
N GLY A 88 4.93 2.30 16.01
CA GLY A 88 5.51 3.09 14.92
C GLY A 88 6.68 3.94 15.38
N SER A 89 7.62 3.32 16.10
CA SER A 89 8.75 4.01 16.74
C SER A 89 9.71 4.65 15.73
N HIS A 90 10.11 5.90 15.99
CA HIS A 90 11.21 6.58 15.31
C HIS A 90 12.09 7.29 16.34
N LEU A 91 13.40 7.00 16.35
CA LEU A 91 14.36 7.61 17.28
C LEU A 91 15.39 8.45 16.53
N TYR A 92 15.61 9.67 17.02
CA TYR A 92 16.57 10.62 16.46
C TYR A 92 17.45 11.22 17.57
N LYS A 93 18.67 11.60 17.21
CA LYS A 93 19.53 12.46 18.04
C LYS A 93 19.68 13.83 17.37
N ILE A 94 19.19 14.86 18.03
CA ILE A 94 19.19 16.23 17.50
C ILE A 94 19.80 17.13 18.57
N GLN A 95 20.92 17.82 18.24
CA GLN A 95 21.63 18.70 19.17
C GLN A 95 21.95 18.04 20.52
N GLY A 96 22.33 16.75 20.48
CA GLY A 96 22.73 15.99 21.66
C GLY A 96 21.59 15.45 22.51
N ARG A 97 20.32 15.64 22.15
CA ARG A 97 19.14 15.09 22.81
C ARG A 97 18.46 14.03 21.95
N TYR A 98 17.76 13.08 22.56
CA TYR A 98 17.11 11.97 21.92
C TYR A 98 15.60 12.20 21.82
N TYR A 99 15.05 12.13 20.61
CA TYR A 99 13.64 12.36 20.30
C TYR A 99 13.03 11.07 19.77
N ALA A 100 12.04 10.56 20.50
CA ALA A 100 11.32 9.35 20.13
C ALA A 100 9.88 9.70 19.75
N PHE A 101 9.47 9.29 18.53
CA PHE A 101 8.15 9.56 17.99
C PHE A 101 7.34 8.27 17.91
N PHE A 102 6.02 8.38 18.16
CA PHE A 102 5.09 7.27 18.18
C PHE A 102 3.71 7.71 17.72
N ILE A 103 2.95 6.75 17.19
CA ILE A 103 1.50 6.86 17.08
C ILE A 103 0.85 6.23 18.30
N HIS A 104 -0.29 6.75 18.72
CA HIS A 104 -1.21 6.10 19.63
C HIS A 104 -2.65 6.60 19.43
N TRP A 105 -3.60 5.89 20.01
CA TRP A 105 -5.02 6.27 19.97
C TRP A 105 -5.56 6.30 21.39
N PRO A 106 -5.53 7.44 22.08
CA PRO A 106 -6.06 7.56 23.44
C PRO A 106 -7.58 7.36 23.44
N LYS A 107 -8.07 6.58 24.39
CA LYS A 107 -9.50 6.47 24.68
C LYS A 107 -9.97 7.77 25.32
N GLY A 108 -10.89 8.43 24.70
CA GLY A 108 -11.33 9.78 25.09
C GLY A 108 -10.76 10.85 24.15
N GLY A 109 -10.90 12.11 24.49
CA GLY A 109 -10.49 13.19 23.60
C GLY A 109 -11.24 13.16 22.28
N ASN A 110 -10.51 13.33 21.19
CA ASN A 110 -11.10 13.39 19.82
C ASN A 110 -11.38 12.02 19.18
N GLY A 111 -11.06 10.91 19.86
CA GLY A 111 -11.35 9.55 19.37
C GLY A 111 -10.63 9.19 18.07
N ARG A 112 -9.37 9.60 17.92
CA ARG A 112 -8.54 9.34 16.72
C ARG A 112 -7.09 9.12 17.05
N ARG A 113 -6.32 8.63 16.07
CA ARG A 113 -4.87 8.49 16.16
C ARG A 113 -4.20 9.85 16.29
N GLN A 114 -3.14 9.91 17.10
CA GLN A 114 -2.37 11.11 17.40
C GLN A 114 -0.89 10.81 17.30
N GLN A 115 -0.10 11.82 16.92
CA GLN A 115 1.36 11.74 16.93
C GLN A 115 1.88 12.21 18.30
N ALA A 116 2.76 11.41 18.89
CA ALA A 116 3.42 11.73 20.14
C ALA A 116 4.92 11.88 19.98
N CYS A 117 5.56 12.69 20.82
CA CYS A 117 7.00 12.81 20.93
C CYS A 117 7.42 12.78 22.39
N TYR A 118 8.48 12.04 22.69
CA TYR A 118 9.13 11.98 24.01
C TYR A 118 10.62 12.25 23.85
N VAL A 119 11.19 13.03 24.77
CA VAL A 119 12.57 13.53 24.67
C VAL A 119 13.36 13.15 25.91
N ALA A 120 14.61 12.73 25.73
CA ALA A 120 15.55 12.43 26.81
C ALA A 120 16.94 13.03 26.50
N ASP A 121 17.74 13.24 27.55
CA ASP A 121 19.12 13.72 27.43
C ASP A 121 20.13 12.57 27.24
N SER A 122 19.72 11.32 27.42
CA SER A 122 20.52 10.12 27.16
C SER A 122 19.63 8.91 26.87
N LEU A 123 20.17 7.87 26.20
CA LEU A 123 19.44 6.62 25.93
C LEU A 123 19.05 5.86 27.20
N THR A 124 19.74 6.12 28.33
CA THR A 124 19.42 5.56 29.64
C THR A 124 18.54 6.47 30.50
N GLY A 125 18.31 7.71 30.04
CA GLY A 125 17.50 8.71 30.72
C GLY A 125 16.00 8.45 30.67
N GLU A 126 15.27 9.26 31.40
CA GLU A 126 13.80 9.27 31.34
C GLU A 126 13.32 10.05 30.12
N PHE A 127 12.51 9.41 29.27
CA PHE A 127 11.86 10.06 28.13
C PHE A 127 10.60 10.78 28.61
N LYS A 128 10.53 12.12 28.38
CA LYS A 128 9.42 12.99 28.80
C LYS A 128 8.80 13.68 27.59
N GLY A 129 7.48 13.72 27.53
CA GLY A 129 6.79 14.33 26.40
C GLY A 129 5.29 14.13 26.42
N GLY A 130 4.71 14.06 25.25
CA GLY A 130 3.28 13.90 25.01
C GLY A 130 2.90 14.08 23.56
N ASN A 131 1.60 14.34 23.31
CA ASN A 131 1.09 14.53 21.97
C ASN A 131 1.62 15.82 21.33
N VAL A 132 2.05 15.72 20.08
CA VAL A 132 2.55 16.84 19.27
C VAL A 132 1.64 17.17 18.10
N LEU A 133 0.72 16.25 17.72
CA LEU A 133 -0.29 16.51 16.70
C LEU A 133 -1.57 15.71 16.98
N ASP A 134 -2.70 16.40 16.92
CA ASP A 134 -4.05 15.85 16.99
C ASP A 134 -4.93 16.56 15.95
N ASP A 135 -4.81 16.14 14.69
CA ASP A 135 -5.54 16.73 13.59
C ASP A 135 -6.02 15.65 12.61
N ALA A 136 -7.18 15.90 11.98
CA ALA A 136 -7.80 15.02 11.00
C ALA A 136 -7.90 15.67 9.60
N MET A 137 -7.33 16.85 9.40
CA MET A 137 -7.42 17.57 8.11
C MET A 137 -8.86 17.61 7.56
N GLU A 138 -9.85 17.78 8.45
CA GLU A 138 -11.29 17.79 8.12
C GLU A 138 -11.82 16.50 7.45
N TYR A 139 -11.08 15.38 7.50
CA TYR A 139 -11.47 14.13 6.86
C TYR A 139 -11.90 13.08 7.88
N GLN A 140 -13.21 12.82 7.99
CA GLN A 140 -13.85 11.69 8.71
C GLN A 140 -13.25 11.35 10.10
N ASN A 141 -12.74 12.33 10.81
CA ASN A 141 -12.02 12.17 12.08
C ASN A 141 -10.78 11.23 12.00
N ALA A 142 -10.27 10.95 10.80
CA ALA A 142 -9.05 10.15 10.61
C ALA A 142 -7.80 10.96 11.02
N GLY A 143 -7.18 10.60 12.12
CA GLY A 143 -6.02 11.33 12.65
C GLY A 143 -4.78 11.19 11.76
N VAL A 144 -4.03 12.27 11.60
CA VAL A 144 -2.72 12.29 10.93
C VAL A 144 -1.66 11.90 11.95
N ALA A 145 -1.05 10.73 11.79
CA ALA A 145 -0.03 10.23 12.71
C ALA A 145 0.79 9.10 12.08
N GLN A 146 1.77 8.66 12.83
CA GLN A 146 2.82 7.69 12.53
C GLN A 146 3.75 8.14 11.40
N GLY A 147 4.98 8.39 11.80
CA GLY A 147 6.09 8.71 10.91
C GLY A 147 7.20 9.44 11.66
N GLY A 148 8.21 9.78 10.91
CA GLY A 148 9.40 10.44 11.41
C GLY A 148 9.52 11.88 10.94
N ILE A 149 10.60 12.51 11.35
CA ILE A 149 10.96 13.88 10.94
C ILE A 149 12.23 13.86 10.09
N VAL A 150 12.39 14.89 9.29
CA VAL A 150 13.58 15.11 8.45
C VAL A 150 13.81 16.61 8.30
N ASP A 151 15.06 17.01 8.28
CA ASP A 151 15.46 18.37 7.90
C ASP A 151 15.84 18.45 6.41
N SER A 152 15.49 19.56 5.82
CA SER A 152 15.97 19.92 4.47
C SER A 152 17.34 20.60 4.56
N PRO A 153 18.09 20.70 3.44
CA PRO A 153 19.39 21.34 3.42
C PRO A 153 19.42 22.80 3.89
N ASP A 154 18.28 23.50 3.83
CA ASP A 154 18.14 24.86 4.36
C ASP A 154 17.82 24.91 5.86
N GLY A 155 17.75 23.75 6.53
CA GLY A 155 17.47 23.63 7.96
C GLY A 155 15.98 23.66 8.33
N THR A 156 15.08 23.65 7.35
CA THR A 156 13.63 23.52 7.61
C THR A 156 13.28 22.08 7.94
N TRP A 157 12.51 21.87 9.02
CA TRP A 157 12.09 20.56 9.46
C TRP A 157 10.70 20.21 8.96
N TYR A 158 10.53 18.96 8.58
CA TYR A 158 9.26 18.35 8.17
C TYR A 158 9.04 17.01 8.85
N ALA A 159 7.79 16.66 9.07
CA ALA A 159 7.39 15.29 9.37
C ALA A 159 6.70 14.69 8.14
N MET A 160 7.03 13.44 7.82
CA MET A 160 6.27 12.64 6.86
C MET A 160 5.44 11.65 7.67
N LEU A 161 4.15 11.95 7.77
CA LEU A 161 3.16 11.15 8.46
C LEU A 161 2.21 10.52 7.46
N PHE A 162 1.14 9.85 7.91
CA PHE A 162 0.06 9.42 7.03
C PHE A 162 -1.32 9.69 7.62
N GLN A 163 -2.32 9.62 6.76
CA GLN A 163 -3.73 9.60 7.11
C GLN A 163 -4.42 8.42 6.43
N ASP A 164 -5.19 7.63 7.16
CA ASP A 164 -6.03 6.59 6.58
C ASP A 164 -7.21 7.24 5.85
N ARG A 165 -7.35 6.93 4.55
CA ARG A 165 -8.39 7.48 3.68
C ARG A 165 -9.24 6.37 3.06
N GLY A 166 -9.84 5.53 3.91
CA GLY A 166 -10.70 4.45 3.48
C GLY A 166 -10.02 3.52 2.48
N ALA A 167 -10.71 3.14 1.43
CA ALA A 167 -10.22 2.20 0.44
C ALA A 167 -9.03 2.70 -0.40
N VAL A 168 -8.75 4.02 -0.44
CA VAL A 168 -7.49 4.54 -1.03
C VAL A 168 -6.28 4.06 -0.23
N GLY A 169 -6.46 3.82 1.08
CA GLY A 169 -5.41 3.37 1.98
C GLY A 169 -4.72 4.53 2.71
N ARG A 170 -3.47 4.32 3.08
CA ARG A 170 -2.65 5.28 3.82
C ARG A 170 -2.04 6.32 2.88
N VAL A 171 -2.49 7.55 3.00
CA VAL A 171 -2.00 8.67 2.18
C VAL A 171 -0.92 9.41 2.95
N PRO A 172 0.29 9.56 2.40
CA PRO A 172 1.36 10.35 3.01
C PRO A 172 0.94 11.82 3.18
N VAL A 173 1.29 12.39 4.32
CA VAL A 173 1.02 13.78 4.69
C VAL A 173 2.30 14.47 5.13
N LEU A 174 2.68 15.52 4.42
CA LEU A 174 3.81 16.36 4.81
C LEU A 174 3.36 17.39 5.82
N VAL A 175 4.03 17.47 6.98
CA VAL A 175 3.70 18.37 8.09
C VAL A 175 4.91 19.24 8.41
N PRO A 176 4.80 20.58 8.44
CA PRO A 176 5.90 21.42 8.88
C PRO A 176 6.17 21.21 10.37
N VAL A 177 7.45 21.24 10.75
CA VAL A 177 7.89 21.09 12.15
C VAL A 177 8.81 22.22 12.50
N CYS A 178 8.64 22.81 13.68
CA CYS A 178 9.61 23.71 14.29
C CYS A 178 9.94 23.26 15.71
N PHE A 179 10.99 23.83 16.29
CA PHE A 179 11.37 23.52 17.68
C PHE A 179 11.18 24.75 18.55
N GLU A 180 10.40 24.60 19.61
CA GLU A 180 10.22 25.63 20.65
C GLU A 180 10.77 25.10 21.98
N GLN A 181 11.72 25.82 22.56
CA GLN A 181 12.40 25.42 23.80
C GLN A 181 12.96 23.99 23.77
N GLY A 182 13.40 23.54 22.58
CA GLY A 182 13.95 22.19 22.35
C GLY A 182 12.92 21.07 22.32
N PHE A 183 11.62 21.38 22.10
CA PHE A 183 10.56 20.42 21.88
C PHE A 183 9.90 20.64 20.49
N PRO A 184 9.56 19.57 19.73
CA PRO A 184 9.01 19.72 18.39
C PRO A 184 7.54 20.17 18.44
N VAL A 185 7.21 21.14 17.58
CA VAL A 185 5.86 21.65 17.34
C VAL A 185 5.47 21.32 15.92
N PHE A 186 4.39 20.58 15.75
CA PHE A 186 3.90 20.05 14.49
C PHE A 186 2.78 20.94 13.90
N GLY A 187 2.85 21.16 12.60
CA GLY A 187 1.86 21.94 11.86
C GLY A 187 1.92 23.45 12.13
N VAL A 188 0.88 24.13 11.72
CA VAL A 188 0.67 25.56 11.98
C VAL A 188 -0.43 25.70 13.02
N GLN A 189 -0.10 26.20 14.20
CA GLN A 189 -1.03 26.28 15.35
C GLN A 189 -1.67 24.91 15.68
N GLY A 190 -0.92 23.82 15.61
CA GLY A 190 -1.38 22.46 15.90
C GLY A 190 -2.27 21.84 14.81
N LYS A 191 -2.30 22.43 13.60
CA LYS A 191 -3.05 21.94 12.45
C LYS A 191 -2.15 21.65 11.27
N VAL A 192 -2.46 20.57 10.55
CA VAL A 192 -1.81 20.26 9.27
C VAL A 192 -2.33 21.21 8.19
N PRO A 193 -1.49 21.99 7.52
CA PRO A 193 -1.96 22.85 6.45
C PRO A 193 -2.42 22.01 5.24
N LEU A 194 -3.58 22.31 4.68
CA LEU A 194 -4.11 21.62 3.50
C LEU A 194 -3.26 21.85 2.24
N MET A 195 -2.60 23.00 2.19
CA MET A 195 -1.62 23.35 1.16
C MET A 195 -0.41 23.97 1.82
N MET A 196 0.76 23.65 1.31
CA MET A 196 2.03 24.14 1.79
C MET A 196 2.99 24.37 0.60
N GLU A 197 3.61 25.54 0.54
CA GLU A 197 4.70 25.77 -0.38
C GLU A 197 5.96 25.10 0.15
N THR A 198 6.60 24.32 -0.69
CA THR A 198 7.91 23.72 -0.42
C THR A 198 8.93 24.21 -1.44
N LYS A 199 10.14 24.42 -0.99
CA LYS A 199 11.25 24.80 -1.87
C LYS A 199 11.91 23.54 -2.40
N SER A 200 11.97 23.40 -3.74
CA SER A 200 12.73 22.30 -4.34
C SER A 200 14.22 22.57 -4.30
N GLU A 201 14.99 21.62 -3.79
CA GLU A 201 16.45 21.64 -3.85
C GLU A 201 16.98 21.22 -5.25
N ARG A 202 16.09 20.76 -6.11
CA ARG A 202 16.39 20.38 -7.50
C ARG A 202 15.37 21.00 -8.45
N PRO A 203 15.42 22.32 -8.70
CA PRO A 203 14.41 23.02 -9.50
C PRO A 203 14.30 22.51 -10.95
N GLU A 204 15.40 21.95 -11.50
CA GLU A 204 15.42 21.39 -12.86
C GLU A 204 14.92 19.93 -12.91
N TYR A 205 14.63 19.30 -11.76
CA TYR A 205 14.16 17.92 -11.73
C TYR A 205 12.67 17.83 -12.09
N VAL A 206 12.38 17.06 -13.12
CA VAL A 206 10.99 16.78 -13.53
C VAL A 206 10.48 15.57 -12.76
N TYR A 207 9.46 15.81 -11.92
CA TYR A 207 8.79 14.75 -11.18
C TYR A 207 7.82 14.01 -12.10
N THR A 208 8.02 12.70 -12.24
CA THR A 208 7.09 11.84 -12.98
C THR A 208 5.91 11.43 -12.08
N PRO A 209 4.70 11.30 -12.63
CA PRO A 209 3.56 10.76 -11.87
C PRO A 209 3.86 9.35 -11.32
N LEU A 210 3.19 9.00 -10.22
CA LEU A 210 3.25 7.66 -9.62
C LEU A 210 2.34 6.64 -10.34
N TYR A 211 1.82 6.99 -11.50
CA TYR A 211 1.00 6.18 -12.37
C TYR A 211 1.32 6.49 -13.83
N ALA A 212 1.03 5.58 -14.72
CA ALA A 212 1.23 5.76 -16.16
C ALA A 212 0.30 4.88 -16.96
N ASP A 213 -0.04 5.36 -18.15
CA ASP A 213 -0.53 4.52 -19.24
C ASP A 213 0.58 3.57 -19.68
N ASP A 214 0.23 2.41 -20.24
CA ASP A 214 1.20 1.48 -20.79
C ASP A 214 0.60 0.74 -21.99
N ASP A 215 1.21 0.88 -23.14
CA ASP A 215 0.88 0.12 -24.35
C ASP A 215 1.73 -1.14 -24.48
N PHE A 216 2.61 -1.40 -23.49
CA PHE A 216 3.52 -2.53 -23.43
C PHE A 216 4.45 -2.68 -24.66
N THR A 217 4.80 -1.57 -25.29
CA THR A 217 5.77 -1.55 -26.42
C THR A 217 7.22 -1.44 -25.94
N GLY A 218 7.44 -1.11 -24.65
CA GLY A 218 8.75 -1.00 -24.05
C GLY A 218 9.47 -2.35 -23.89
N GLU A 219 10.80 -2.32 -23.76
CA GLU A 219 11.61 -3.51 -23.48
C GLU A 219 11.49 -3.97 -22.02
N THR A 220 11.13 -3.06 -21.13
CA THR A 220 10.94 -3.29 -19.68
C THR A 220 9.64 -2.70 -19.20
N LEU A 221 9.08 -3.24 -18.10
CA LEU A 221 7.92 -2.65 -17.45
C LEU A 221 8.26 -1.26 -16.89
N ASN A 222 7.30 -0.35 -16.99
CA ASN A 222 7.41 0.97 -16.35
C ASN A 222 7.55 0.81 -14.82
N ALA A 223 8.36 1.66 -14.18
CA ALA A 223 8.65 1.62 -12.74
C ALA A 223 7.40 1.86 -11.84
N VAL A 224 6.28 2.33 -12.39
CA VAL A 224 5.00 2.47 -11.66
C VAL A 224 4.31 1.14 -11.39
N TRP A 225 4.66 0.09 -12.15
CA TRP A 225 4.12 -1.24 -11.96
C TRP A 225 4.72 -1.92 -10.73
N GLN A 226 3.91 -2.66 -10.02
CA GLN A 226 4.30 -3.45 -8.85
C GLN A 226 3.67 -4.84 -8.92
N TRP A 227 4.47 -5.85 -8.62
CA TRP A 227 3.98 -7.22 -8.49
C TRP A 227 3.25 -7.42 -7.17
N ASN A 228 2.14 -8.16 -7.19
CA ASN A 228 1.42 -8.51 -5.96
C ASN A 228 2.14 -9.61 -5.17
N HIS A 229 2.80 -10.52 -5.86
CA HIS A 229 3.66 -11.58 -5.31
C HIS A 229 5.05 -11.47 -5.92
N GLU A 230 6.02 -12.23 -5.39
CA GLU A 230 7.31 -12.38 -6.05
C GLU A 230 7.09 -12.98 -7.46
N PRO A 231 7.53 -12.30 -8.53
CA PRO A 231 7.26 -12.74 -9.89
C PRO A 231 8.14 -13.94 -10.29
N ASP A 232 7.58 -14.81 -11.11
CA ASP A 232 8.32 -15.78 -11.91
C ASP A 232 8.50 -15.21 -13.32
N ASP A 233 9.72 -14.79 -13.64
CA ASP A 233 10.04 -14.12 -14.92
C ASP A 233 9.86 -15.03 -16.15
N SER A 234 9.76 -16.33 -15.97
CA SER A 234 9.45 -17.27 -17.06
C SER A 234 7.97 -17.24 -17.48
N LEU A 235 7.10 -16.62 -16.70
CA LEU A 235 5.65 -16.63 -16.89
C LEU A 235 5.09 -15.34 -17.49
N TRP A 236 5.95 -14.41 -17.88
CA TRP A 236 5.53 -13.20 -18.58
C TRP A 236 6.54 -12.74 -19.62
N SER A 237 6.09 -11.93 -20.59
CA SER A 237 6.95 -11.38 -21.62
C SER A 237 6.35 -10.13 -22.25
N LEU A 238 7.22 -9.14 -22.55
CA LEU A 238 6.92 -8.00 -23.42
C LEU A 238 7.42 -8.23 -24.86
N ALA A 239 8.37 -9.16 -25.03
CA ALA A 239 9.05 -9.37 -26.31
C ALA A 239 8.35 -10.38 -27.23
N GLU A 240 7.64 -11.39 -26.70
CA GLU A 240 7.05 -12.44 -27.51
C GLU A 240 5.90 -11.99 -28.41
N ARG A 241 5.18 -10.95 -27.99
CA ARG A 241 4.17 -10.28 -28.79
C ARG A 241 4.31 -8.78 -28.58
N SER A 242 4.92 -8.10 -29.52
CA SER A 242 5.16 -6.66 -29.42
C SER A 242 3.88 -5.88 -29.15
N GLY A 243 3.91 -4.94 -28.20
CA GLY A 243 2.76 -4.15 -27.77
C GLY A 243 1.77 -4.89 -26.86
N TYR A 244 2.21 -6.02 -26.30
CA TYR A 244 1.39 -6.78 -25.36
C TYR A 244 2.21 -7.24 -24.16
N PHE A 245 1.60 -7.18 -22.99
CA PHE A 245 2.05 -7.90 -21.82
C PHE A 245 1.46 -9.32 -21.85
N ARG A 246 2.27 -10.30 -22.24
CA ARG A 246 1.88 -11.72 -22.31
C ARG A 246 2.04 -12.39 -20.97
N ARG A 247 1.04 -13.15 -20.55
CA ARG A 247 1.01 -13.92 -19.32
C ARG A 247 0.81 -15.40 -19.58
N ARG A 248 1.48 -16.23 -18.74
CA ARG A 248 1.32 -17.70 -18.69
C ARG A 248 1.00 -18.15 -17.27
N THR A 249 0.53 -19.37 -17.14
CA THR A 249 0.30 -20.02 -15.83
C THR A 249 1.07 -21.34 -15.75
N ASN A 250 1.62 -21.62 -14.59
CA ASN A 250 2.26 -22.90 -14.25
C ASN A 250 1.69 -23.51 -12.96
N ASP A 251 0.76 -22.86 -12.29
CA ASP A 251 0.04 -23.34 -11.11
C ASP A 251 -1.47 -23.12 -11.26
N ILE A 252 -2.23 -23.79 -10.40
CA ILE A 252 -3.68 -23.68 -10.32
C ILE A 252 -4.03 -22.92 -9.05
N CYS A 253 -4.89 -21.91 -9.19
CA CYS A 253 -5.43 -21.18 -8.06
C CYS A 253 -6.90 -20.81 -8.30
N ASN A 254 -7.63 -20.45 -7.22
CA ASN A 254 -9.05 -20.26 -7.30
C ASN A 254 -9.47 -18.79 -7.48
N ASN A 255 -8.60 -17.85 -7.16
CA ASN A 255 -8.96 -16.43 -7.15
C ASN A 255 -7.77 -15.50 -7.42
N ILE A 256 -8.08 -14.23 -7.62
CA ILE A 256 -7.10 -13.18 -7.94
C ILE A 256 -6.05 -12.97 -6.84
N ILE A 257 -6.37 -13.21 -5.56
CA ILE A 257 -5.42 -13.01 -4.45
C ILE A 257 -4.29 -14.03 -4.51
N GLN A 258 -4.61 -15.28 -4.87
CA GLN A 258 -3.64 -16.37 -5.00
C GLN A 258 -2.85 -16.28 -6.31
N ALA A 259 -3.38 -15.57 -7.32
CA ALA A 259 -2.80 -15.51 -8.66
C ALA A 259 -1.41 -14.86 -8.65
N LYS A 260 -0.37 -15.63 -8.94
CA LYS A 260 0.99 -15.13 -9.07
C LYS A 260 1.16 -14.24 -10.30
N ASN A 261 2.24 -13.46 -10.32
CA ASN A 261 2.53 -12.52 -11.39
C ASN A 261 1.35 -11.56 -11.71
N THR A 262 0.55 -11.22 -10.74
CA THR A 262 -0.45 -10.17 -10.85
C THR A 262 0.25 -8.82 -10.84
N LEU A 263 0.08 -8.07 -11.93
CA LEU A 263 0.71 -6.77 -12.15
C LEU A 263 -0.23 -5.65 -11.73
N THR A 264 0.24 -4.72 -10.87
CA THR A 264 -0.65 -3.73 -10.27
C THR A 264 -0.16 -2.30 -10.39
N GLN A 265 -1.10 -1.35 -10.49
CA GLN A 265 -0.88 0.07 -10.23
C GLN A 265 -1.82 0.57 -9.13
N ARG A 266 -1.43 1.64 -8.43
CA ARG A 266 -2.21 2.23 -7.34
C ARG A 266 -3.50 2.86 -7.84
N THR A 267 -4.53 2.87 -6.99
CA THR A 267 -5.69 3.74 -7.15
C THR A 267 -5.44 5.11 -6.52
N PHE A 268 -6.16 6.12 -6.96
CA PHE A 268 -6.01 7.50 -6.51
C PHE A 268 -7.38 8.15 -6.26
N GLY A 269 -7.46 8.97 -5.21
CA GLY A 269 -8.60 9.86 -5.02
C GLY A 269 -8.48 11.16 -5.84
N PRO A 270 -9.58 11.89 -6.06
CA PRO A 270 -10.94 11.61 -5.59
C PRO A 270 -11.63 10.48 -6.34
N CYS A 271 -11.37 10.34 -7.64
CA CYS A 271 -11.80 9.23 -8.49
C CYS A 271 -10.66 8.84 -9.43
N CYS A 272 -10.61 7.60 -9.82
CA CYS A 272 -9.69 7.16 -10.86
C CYS A 272 -10.30 6.03 -11.70
N THR A 273 -9.76 5.85 -12.89
CA THR A 273 -10.21 4.81 -13.81
C THR A 273 -9.03 4.06 -14.40
N ALA A 274 -9.21 2.77 -14.62
CA ALA A 274 -8.28 1.97 -15.40
C ALA A 274 -9.01 1.26 -16.54
N GLU A 275 -8.41 1.27 -17.73
CA GLU A 275 -8.87 0.59 -18.93
C GLU A 275 -7.81 -0.39 -19.39
N ILE A 276 -8.23 -1.49 -20.01
CA ILE A 276 -7.35 -2.50 -20.57
C ILE A 276 -8.03 -3.23 -21.73
N THR A 277 -7.27 -3.60 -22.74
CA THR A 277 -7.68 -4.59 -23.74
C THR A 277 -7.11 -5.95 -23.37
N VAL A 278 -7.97 -6.95 -23.24
CA VAL A 278 -7.62 -8.34 -22.96
C VAL A 278 -7.83 -9.17 -24.21
N ASP A 279 -6.79 -9.84 -24.68
CA ASP A 279 -6.85 -10.86 -25.72
C ASP A 279 -6.74 -12.25 -25.08
N ALA A 280 -7.85 -12.95 -25.05
CA ALA A 280 -8.04 -14.25 -24.40
C ALA A 280 -8.04 -15.42 -25.39
N GLY A 281 -7.60 -15.22 -26.66
CA GLY A 281 -7.68 -16.24 -27.72
C GLY A 281 -6.97 -17.56 -27.39
N ASN A 282 -6.00 -17.54 -26.49
CA ASN A 282 -5.20 -18.73 -26.13
C ASN A 282 -5.42 -19.20 -24.69
N ILE A 283 -6.44 -18.72 -23.99
CA ILE A 283 -6.78 -19.24 -22.65
C ILE A 283 -7.38 -20.63 -22.76
N ARG A 284 -7.21 -21.41 -21.70
CA ARG A 284 -7.75 -22.77 -21.58
C ARG A 284 -9.08 -22.79 -20.84
N GLU A 285 -9.67 -23.97 -20.80
CA GLU A 285 -10.92 -24.24 -20.10
C GLU A 285 -10.76 -23.98 -18.58
N GLY A 286 -11.58 -23.06 -18.05
CA GLY A 286 -11.53 -22.65 -16.65
C GLY A 286 -10.46 -21.61 -16.31
N ASP A 287 -9.80 -21.01 -17.31
CA ASP A 287 -8.90 -19.87 -17.10
C ASP A 287 -9.69 -18.56 -16.94
N TYR A 288 -9.06 -17.59 -16.30
CA TYR A 288 -9.57 -16.25 -16.14
C TYR A 288 -8.49 -15.22 -16.46
N ALA A 289 -8.78 -14.27 -17.35
CA ALA A 289 -7.89 -13.19 -17.74
C ALA A 289 -8.62 -11.85 -17.69
N GLY A 290 -8.09 -10.86 -17.00
CA GLY A 290 -8.81 -9.60 -16.85
C GLY A 290 -8.14 -8.56 -15.99
N ILE A 291 -8.97 -7.61 -15.54
CA ILE A 291 -8.60 -6.51 -14.65
C ILE A 291 -9.47 -6.53 -13.39
N GLY A 292 -8.87 -6.22 -12.25
CA GLY A 292 -9.59 -6.12 -10.98
C GLY A 292 -9.22 -4.89 -10.17
N VAL A 293 -9.98 -4.67 -9.11
CA VAL A 293 -9.60 -3.87 -7.96
C VAL A 293 -9.22 -4.82 -6.84
N LEU A 294 -7.93 -4.84 -6.50
CA LEU A 294 -7.32 -5.82 -5.64
C LEU A 294 -7.10 -5.28 -4.22
N GLN A 295 -7.65 -5.97 -3.30
CA GLN A 295 -7.43 -5.98 -1.86
C GLN A 295 -8.07 -7.27 -1.35
N SER A 296 -8.08 -7.61 -0.07
CA SER A 296 -8.74 -8.82 0.44
C SER A 296 -10.21 -8.95 -0.01
N LYS A 297 -10.93 -7.85 -0.03
CA LYS A 297 -12.29 -7.77 -0.62
C LYS A 297 -12.21 -7.26 -2.05
N TYR A 298 -11.86 -8.12 -2.98
CA TYR A 298 -11.63 -7.77 -4.38
C TYR A 298 -12.90 -7.80 -5.25
N GLY A 299 -12.79 -7.15 -6.43
CA GLY A 299 -13.67 -7.33 -7.58
C GLY A 299 -12.82 -7.55 -8.84
N PHE A 300 -13.17 -8.54 -9.66
CA PHE A 300 -12.40 -8.96 -10.82
C PHE A 300 -13.29 -9.18 -12.03
N LEU A 301 -13.07 -8.38 -13.06
CA LEU A 301 -13.76 -8.46 -14.35
C LEU A 301 -12.86 -9.20 -15.33
N ALA A 302 -13.30 -10.36 -15.81
CA ALA A 302 -12.45 -11.27 -16.56
C ALA A 302 -13.16 -11.99 -17.70
N VAL A 303 -12.40 -12.34 -18.72
CA VAL A 303 -12.78 -13.33 -19.72
C VAL A 303 -12.44 -14.72 -19.19
N THR A 304 -13.35 -15.65 -19.34
CA THR A 304 -13.16 -17.08 -19.03
C THR A 304 -13.60 -17.94 -20.21
N LYS A 305 -13.13 -19.18 -20.25
CA LYS A 305 -13.56 -20.19 -21.24
C LYS A 305 -14.27 -21.35 -20.57
N ARG A 306 -15.48 -21.70 -21.03
CA ARG A 306 -16.32 -22.75 -20.47
C ARG A 306 -17.02 -23.54 -21.56
N ALA A 307 -16.85 -24.86 -21.56
CA ALA A 307 -17.39 -25.75 -22.58
C ALA A 307 -17.04 -25.31 -24.01
N GLY A 308 -15.82 -24.78 -24.18
CA GLY A 308 -15.33 -24.27 -25.45
C GLY A 308 -15.80 -22.85 -25.84
N GLU A 309 -16.66 -22.22 -25.05
CA GLU A 309 -17.22 -20.89 -25.30
C GLU A 309 -16.61 -19.84 -24.37
N TYR A 310 -16.48 -18.60 -24.86
CA TYR A 310 -16.00 -17.47 -24.07
C TYR A 310 -17.14 -16.78 -23.34
N ALA A 311 -16.89 -16.41 -22.09
CA ALA A 311 -17.78 -15.59 -21.29
C ALA A 311 -17.02 -14.48 -20.59
N LEU A 312 -17.67 -13.33 -20.45
CA LEU A 312 -17.27 -12.27 -19.52
C LEU A 312 -17.89 -12.54 -18.18
N VAL A 313 -17.13 -12.41 -17.10
CA VAL A 313 -17.58 -12.68 -15.72
C VAL A 313 -17.09 -11.59 -14.77
N LEU A 314 -17.95 -11.18 -13.85
CA LEU A 314 -17.58 -10.38 -12.68
C LEU A 314 -17.52 -11.31 -11.48
N GLN A 315 -16.31 -11.52 -10.97
CA GLN A 315 -16.05 -12.23 -9.70
C GLN A 315 -15.85 -11.24 -8.57
N LYS A 316 -16.35 -11.57 -7.39
CA LYS A 316 -16.08 -10.84 -6.14
C LYS A 316 -15.65 -11.81 -5.05
N CYS A 317 -14.99 -11.28 -4.01
CA CYS A 317 -14.66 -12.06 -2.84
C CYS A 317 -15.92 -12.74 -2.27
N GLY A 318 -15.86 -14.05 -2.00
CA GLY A 318 -16.98 -14.88 -1.58
C GLY A 318 -17.48 -14.65 -0.14
N LYS A 319 -16.83 -13.78 0.65
CA LYS A 319 -17.25 -13.48 2.01
C LYS A 319 -18.48 -12.58 2.04
N ASN A 320 -19.42 -12.82 2.97
CA ASN A 320 -20.60 -12.00 3.15
C ASN A 320 -20.23 -10.51 3.34
N GLN A 321 -20.86 -9.64 2.56
CA GLN A 321 -20.60 -8.19 2.57
C GLN A 321 -21.02 -7.51 3.89
N GLU A 322 -21.74 -8.21 4.76
CA GLU A 322 -22.26 -7.67 6.04
C GLU A 322 -21.19 -7.59 7.13
N GLU A 323 -20.09 -8.37 7.04
CA GLU A 323 -18.95 -8.23 7.93
C GLU A 323 -18.06 -7.07 7.49
N LYS A 324 -18.50 -5.85 7.81
CA LYS A 324 -17.76 -4.62 7.54
C LYS A 324 -16.97 -4.22 8.77
N GLY A 325 -15.71 -3.93 8.58
CA GLY A 325 -14.86 -3.35 9.62
C GLY A 325 -13.40 -3.34 9.20
N GLU A 326 -12.66 -2.42 9.77
CA GLU A 326 -11.21 -2.27 9.57
C GLU A 326 -10.44 -3.57 9.88
N TRP A 327 -10.99 -4.38 10.80
CA TRP A 327 -10.42 -5.63 11.29
C TRP A 327 -11.04 -6.89 10.67
N SER A 328 -11.86 -6.75 9.63
CA SER A 328 -12.43 -7.89 8.93
C SER A 328 -11.35 -8.63 8.15
N HIS A 329 -11.24 -9.93 8.37
CA HIS A 329 -10.30 -10.80 7.67
C HIS A 329 -11.03 -11.52 6.53
N TYR A 330 -10.49 -11.38 5.30
CA TYR A 330 -10.96 -12.08 4.11
C TYR A 330 -9.93 -13.15 3.76
N SER A 331 -10.34 -14.42 3.80
CA SER A 331 -9.44 -15.53 3.46
C SER A 331 -9.09 -15.51 1.97
N ASP A 332 -7.81 -15.60 1.64
CA ASP A 332 -7.30 -15.79 0.29
C ASP A 332 -7.66 -17.17 -0.31
N CYS A 333 -8.06 -18.11 0.55
CA CYS A 333 -8.52 -19.45 0.16
C CYS A 333 -10.01 -19.53 -0.13
N MET A 334 -10.76 -18.43 -0.04
CA MET A 334 -12.20 -18.43 -0.31
C MET A 334 -12.52 -18.57 -1.80
N GLU A 335 -13.53 -19.38 -2.11
CA GLU A 335 -14.06 -19.46 -3.46
C GLU A 335 -14.68 -18.11 -3.86
N PRO A 336 -14.42 -17.61 -5.08
CA PRO A 336 -15.02 -16.37 -5.56
C PRO A 336 -16.50 -16.55 -5.83
N LEU A 337 -17.28 -15.47 -5.66
CA LEU A 337 -18.65 -15.38 -6.13
C LEU A 337 -18.67 -14.81 -7.54
N GLU A 338 -19.26 -15.52 -8.47
CA GLU A 338 -19.56 -15.02 -9.80
C GLU A 338 -20.90 -14.27 -9.77
N CYS A 339 -20.83 -12.95 -9.80
CA CYS A 339 -21.98 -12.07 -9.60
C CYS A 339 -22.71 -11.75 -10.91
N GLU A 340 -22.00 -11.77 -12.03
CA GLU A 340 -22.54 -11.53 -13.37
C GLU A 340 -21.78 -12.35 -14.40
N ILE A 341 -22.50 -12.95 -15.35
CA ILE A 341 -21.92 -13.76 -16.43
C ILE A 341 -22.62 -13.45 -17.74
N MET A 342 -21.85 -13.24 -18.80
CA MET A 342 -22.37 -13.01 -20.13
C MET A 342 -21.54 -13.75 -21.16
N LYS A 343 -22.19 -14.53 -22.04
CA LYS A 343 -21.54 -15.12 -23.22
C LYS A 343 -21.08 -14.04 -24.17
N ILE A 344 -19.84 -14.14 -24.65
CA ILE A 344 -19.24 -13.22 -25.61
C ILE A 344 -18.80 -13.99 -26.88
N GLN A 345 -18.77 -13.27 -28.01
CA GLN A 345 -18.35 -13.83 -29.30
C GLN A 345 -16.87 -13.54 -29.59
N SER A 346 -16.37 -12.42 -29.04
CA SER A 346 -15.00 -11.97 -29.27
C SER A 346 -14.05 -12.53 -28.24
N GLU A 347 -12.89 -12.98 -28.66
CA GLU A 347 -11.77 -13.35 -27.80
C GLU A 347 -11.04 -12.12 -27.22
N SER A 348 -11.21 -10.95 -27.88
CA SER A 348 -10.66 -9.68 -27.44
C SER A 348 -11.75 -8.77 -26.91
N VAL A 349 -11.54 -8.22 -25.70
CA VAL A 349 -12.49 -7.33 -25.02
C VAL A 349 -11.78 -6.13 -24.40
N GLU A 350 -12.45 -4.98 -24.41
CA GLU A 350 -12.04 -3.79 -23.70
C GLU A 350 -12.81 -3.69 -22.39
N LEU A 351 -12.09 -3.56 -21.28
CA LEU A 351 -12.62 -3.53 -19.92
C LEU A 351 -12.21 -2.22 -19.25
N LYS A 352 -13.09 -1.70 -18.36
CA LYS A 352 -12.84 -0.50 -17.57
C LYS A 352 -13.35 -0.70 -16.15
N ILE A 353 -12.62 -0.13 -15.20
CA ILE A 353 -13.05 0.00 -13.80
C ILE A 353 -12.95 1.48 -13.43
N ILE A 354 -13.96 2.00 -12.73
CA ILE A 354 -13.96 3.34 -12.16
C ILE A 354 -14.07 3.21 -10.64
N CYS A 355 -13.15 3.81 -9.90
CA CYS A 355 -13.18 3.90 -8.44
C CYS A 355 -13.60 5.31 -8.00
N ASP A 356 -14.62 5.41 -7.14
CA ASP A 356 -15.08 6.64 -6.51
C ASP A 356 -14.82 6.61 -5.00
N PHE A 357 -13.87 7.42 -4.55
CA PHE A 357 -13.47 7.54 -3.15
C PHE A 357 -14.02 8.82 -2.48
N ARG A 358 -14.78 9.63 -3.21
CA ARG A 358 -15.31 10.90 -2.69
C ARG A 358 -16.21 10.67 -1.48
N ASP A 359 -16.08 11.50 -0.50
CA ASP A 359 -16.93 11.51 0.71
C ASP A 359 -17.00 10.14 1.42
N GLY A 360 -15.96 9.28 1.24
CA GLY A 360 -15.90 7.94 1.79
C GLY A 360 -16.90 6.96 1.17
N LYS A 361 -17.29 7.17 -0.08
CA LYS A 361 -18.15 6.21 -0.82
C LYS A 361 -17.46 4.89 -1.02
N ASP A 362 -16.18 4.92 -1.41
CA ASP A 362 -15.34 3.73 -1.59
C ASP A 362 -16.03 2.66 -2.45
N VAL A 363 -16.34 3.01 -3.72
CA VAL A 363 -17.09 2.14 -4.64
C VAL A 363 -16.32 1.95 -5.94
N ALA A 364 -16.26 0.72 -6.44
CA ALA A 364 -15.76 0.39 -7.78
C ALA A 364 -16.91 -0.04 -8.71
N TYR A 365 -16.95 0.56 -9.89
CA TYR A 365 -17.89 0.27 -10.98
C TYR A 365 -17.17 -0.45 -12.10
N PHE A 366 -17.82 -1.43 -12.73
CA PHE A 366 -17.23 -2.27 -13.77
C PHE A 366 -17.93 -2.05 -15.10
N TYR A 367 -17.14 -1.94 -16.17
CA TYR A 367 -17.65 -1.67 -17.52
C TYR A 367 -16.97 -2.55 -18.53
N ARG A 368 -17.70 -2.87 -19.60
CA ARG A 368 -17.19 -3.44 -20.85
C ARG A 368 -17.50 -2.53 -22.01
N LYS A 369 -16.66 -2.50 -23.04
CA LYS A 369 -16.97 -1.78 -24.26
C LYS A 369 -17.81 -2.64 -25.20
N SER A 370 -18.87 -2.08 -25.75
CA SER A 370 -19.74 -2.71 -26.75
C SER A 370 -20.27 -1.65 -27.69
N ASP A 371 -20.12 -1.89 -29.00
CA ASP A 371 -20.54 -0.95 -30.03
C ASP A 371 -19.93 0.47 -29.85
N GLY A 372 -18.64 0.51 -29.44
CA GLY A 372 -17.91 1.75 -29.18
C GLY A 372 -18.26 2.48 -27.88
N GLN A 373 -19.19 1.95 -27.07
CA GLN A 373 -19.65 2.59 -25.83
C GLN A 373 -19.33 1.74 -24.61
N TRP A 374 -19.02 2.38 -23.48
CA TRP A 374 -18.89 1.75 -22.19
C TRP A 374 -20.26 1.41 -21.63
N LYS A 375 -20.48 0.15 -21.28
CA LYS A 375 -21.70 -0.39 -20.68
C LYS A 375 -21.36 -1.00 -19.33
N GLU A 376 -22.13 -0.67 -18.30
CA GLU A 376 -21.99 -1.28 -16.97
C GLU A 376 -22.11 -2.80 -17.05
N PHE A 377 -21.37 -3.47 -16.17
CA PHE A 377 -21.35 -4.91 -16.09
C PHE A 377 -21.38 -5.38 -14.63
N GLY A 378 -22.53 -5.84 -14.20
CA GLY A 378 -22.80 -6.29 -12.84
C GLY A 378 -22.88 -5.15 -11.82
N GLU A 379 -23.21 -5.52 -10.59
CA GLU A 379 -23.36 -4.58 -9.48
C GLU A 379 -22.00 -4.02 -9.01
N PRO A 380 -21.94 -2.78 -8.54
CA PRO A 380 -20.73 -2.18 -8.00
C PRO A 380 -20.17 -2.94 -6.79
N LEU A 381 -18.87 -2.82 -6.55
CA LEU A 381 -18.22 -3.31 -5.33
C LEU A 381 -18.10 -2.18 -4.31
N SER A 382 -18.68 -2.33 -3.13
CA SER A 382 -18.30 -1.50 -1.98
C SER A 382 -16.92 -1.94 -1.50
N MET A 383 -15.94 -1.06 -1.66
CA MET A 383 -14.57 -1.27 -1.22
C MET A 383 -14.45 -0.98 0.28
N VAL A 384 -13.46 -1.56 0.94
CA VAL A 384 -13.21 -1.36 2.37
C VAL A 384 -11.70 -1.28 2.61
N TYR A 385 -11.28 -0.54 3.63
CA TYR A 385 -9.94 -0.69 4.16
C TYR A 385 -9.87 -1.97 5.00
N SER A 386 -8.84 -2.79 4.77
CA SER A 386 -8.60 -4.00 5.54
C SER A 386 -7.11 -4.14 5.84
N LEU A 387 -6.78 -4.50 7.07
CA LEU A 387 -5.40 -4.71 7.50
C LEU A 387 -4.79 -6.01 6.95
N GLU A 388 -5.58 -6.91 6.39
CA GLU A 388 -5.10 -8.19 5.87
C GLU A 388 -4.04 -8.01 4.77
N HIS A 389 -4.25 -7.08 3.82
CA HIS A 389 -3.25 -6.70 2.82
C HIS A 389 -2.48 -5.42 3.18
N PHE A 390 -2.90 -4.72 4.20
CA PHE A 390 -2.25 -3.51 4.75
C PHE A 390 -1.94 -2.44 3.71
N MET A 391 -2.79 -2.32 2.69
CA MET A 391 -2.65 -1.36 1.58
C MET A 391 -4.02 -0.87 1.11
N GLY A 392 -4.04 0.23 0.35
CA GLY A 392 -5.21 0.65 -0.42
C GLY A 392 -5.45 -0.27 -1.62
N TYR A 393 -6.60 -0.11 -2.24
CA TYR A 393 -6.92 -0.84 -3.46
C TYR A 393 -5.92 -0.53 -4.58
N ARG A 394 -5.75 -1.52 -5.46
CA ARG A 394 -4.93 -1.42 -6.66
C ARG A 394 -5.69 -1.92 -7.87
N PHE A 395 -5.51 -1.28 -9.01
CA PHE A 395 -5.84 -1.92 -10.28
C PHE A 395 -4.88 -3.07 -10.51
N ALA A 396 -5.41 -4.23 -10.87
CA ALA A 396 -4.64 -5.46 -11.01
C ALA A 396 -4.94 -6.13 -12.35
N ILE A 397 -3.91 -6.35 -13.15
CA ILE A 397 -3.96 -7.14 -14.37
C ILE A 397 -3.49 -8.54 -14.02
N THR A 398 -4.32 -9.55 -14.31
CA THR A 398 -3.96 -10.92 -13.97
C THR A 398 -4.56 -11.95 -14.92
N TYR A 399 -3.90 -13.11 -14.95
CA TYR A 399 -4.34 -14.31 -15.62
C TYR A 399 -4.00 -15.51 -14.76
N PHE A 400 -4.98 -16.36 -14.51
CA PHE A 400 -4.79 -17.58 -13.73
C PHE A 400 -5.65 -18.74 -14.25
N SER A 401 -5.25 -19.96 -13.90
CA SER A 401 -5.91 -21.21 -14.28
C SER A 401 -6.54 -21.87 -13.06
N THR A 402 -7.76 -22.40 -13.21
CA THR A 402 -8.46 -23.16 -12.14
C THR A 402 -8.50 -24.67 -12.41
N LYS A 403 -8.18 -25.12 -13.61
CA LYS A 403 -8.27 -26.54 -14.02
C LYS A 403 -6.95 -27.09 -14.55
N GLU A 404 -6.37 -26.45 -15.55
CA GLU A 404 -5.12 -26.87 -16.18
C GLU A 404 -4.27 -25.67 -16.58
N THR A 405 -2.95 -25.81 -16.48
CA THR A 405 -1.99 -24.76 -16.78
C THR A 405 -1.56 -24.77 -18.24
N GLY A 406 -0.81 -23.74 -18.66
CA GLY A 406 -0.15 -23.67 -19.98
C GLY A 406 -0.94 -22.97 -21.06
N GLY A 407 -2.03 -22.28 -20.74
CA GLY A 407 -2.64 -21.26 -21.58
C GLY A 407 -1.86 -19.94 -21.55
N THR A 408 -2.28 -18.99 -22.39
CA THR A 408 -1.74 -17.62 -22.41
C THR A 408 -2.85 -16.59 -22.56
N ALA A 409 -2.68 -15.43 -21.91
CA ALA A 409 -3.49 -14.25 -22.12
C ALA A 409 -2.58 -13.06 -22.41
N ASP A 410 -3.03 -12.16 -23.25
CA ASP A 410 -2.29 -10.98 -23.68
C ASP A 410 -3.07 -9.71 -23.30
N PHE A 411 -2.34 -8.71 -22.81
CA PHE A 411 -2.91 -7.45 -22.34
C PHE A 411 -2.24 -6.27 -23.05
N THR A 412 -3.03 -5.27 -23.43
CA THR A 412 -2.53 -4.07 -24.11
C THR A 412 -3.41 -2.87 -23.82
N ASN A 413 -2.94 -1.66 -24.19
CA ASN A 413 -3.67 -0.41 -24.05
C ASN A 413 -4.15 -0.15 -22.63
N PHE A 414 -3.28 -0.36 -21.64
CA PHE A 414 -3.61 0.06 -20.28
C PHE A 414 -3.62 1.59 -20.18
N LYS A 415 -4.72 2.15 -19.66
CA LYS A 415 -4.85 3.59 -19.41
C LYS A 415 -5.28 3.80 -17.99
N LEU A 416 -4.63 4.73 -17.28
CA LEU A 416 -4.99 5.13 -15.94
C LEU A 416 -5.19 6.64 -15.88
N GLN A 417 -6.38 7.09 -15.47
CA GLN A 417 -6.71 8.50 -15.35
C GLN A 417 -7.23 8.83 -13.95
N ILE A 418 -6.84 9.97 -13.43
CA ILE A 418 -7.42 10.56 -12.24
C ILE A 418 -8.47 11.60 -12.70
N VAL A 419 -9.66 11.51 -12.19
CA VAL A 419 -10.78 12.36 -12.55
C VAL A 419 -11.48 12.91 -11.31
N GLU A 420 -12.21 14.01 -11.45
CA GLU A 420 -12.93 14.60 -10.32
C GLU A 420 -14.21 13.82 -9.98
N ARG A 421 -14.86 13.25 -10.99
CA ARG A 421 -16.13 12.50 -10.84
C ARG A 421 -16.15 11.29 -11.78
N PRO A 422 -16.90 10.22 -11.45
CA PRO A 422 -17.03 9.05 -12.31
C PRO A 422 -17.52 9.39 -13.74
N GLU A 423 -18.40 10.36 -13.86
CA GLU A 423 -18.96 10.78 -15.15
C GLU A 423 -17.91 11.38 -16.09
N ASP A 424 -16.84 11.96 -15.52
CA ASP A 424 -15.74 12.53 -16.30
C ASP A 424 -14.85 11.46 -16.94
N ALA A 425 -14.96 10.21 -16.46
CA ALA A 425 -14.27 9.03 -17.01
C ALA A 425 -15.03 8.33 -18.14
N MET A 426 -16.26 8.75 -18.41
CA MET A 426 -17.06 8.20 -19.52
C MET A 426 -16.83 9.03 -20.77
N ASP A 427 -16.61 8.35 -21.91
CA ASP A 427 -16.50 9.03 -23.19
C ASP A 427 -17.75 9.90 -23.41
N LYS A 428 -17.57 11.20 -23.44
CA LYS A 428 -18.59 12.11 -23.95
C LYS A 428 -18.58 11.84 -25.46
N GLY A 429 -19.53 11.01 -25.93
CA GLY A 429 -19.69 10.77 -27.35
C GLY A 429 -19.67 12.12 -28.11
N GLU A 430 -18.74 12.23 -29.07
CA GLU A 430 -18.70 13.34 -29.99
C GLU A 430 -19.97 13.36 -30.89
#